data_9cffda5ef59ae0906dadeb648bf88b55
#
_entry.id   9cffda5ef59ae0906dadeb648bf88b55
#
_cell.length_a   1.000
_cell.length_b   1.000
_cell.length_c   1.000
_cell.angle_alpha   90.00
_cell.angle_beta   90.00
_cell.angle_gamma   90.00
#
_symmetry.space_group_name_H-M   'P 1'
#
loop_
_entity.id
_entity.type
_entity.pdbx_description
1 polymer ?
#
loop_
_entity_poly.entity_id
_entity_poly.type
_entity_poly.pdbx_seq_one_letter_code
_entity_poly.pdbx_strand_id
1 'polypeptide(L)'
;MPNAYKTTAIESGDLELALEGLRESIARCTEDGEKHDTGIPGFSLFRRNKPTEPISSMYEPSICLIAQGAKRVLLGEDTYVYDAHNFLITSVHLPTVVQIIEASPEEPYLGLRLTLDLREVSQLMMDSNLPPPRAQQAGRGMATGEVTLPLLIGFYRLINLLAEPKDIPILAPLIQREIIYRLLVGDQGVRLRQIASTGSRGHRIAQAVDWLKGNFTRPLRIDDLAKQVNMSTSTLHHHFRALTAMSPLQYQKWLRLNEARRLMLTENQDASTAAFQVGYESPSQFSREYGRLFGSPPLRDITNLKQISIT
;
A
#
# COMPACT_ATOMS: atom_id res chain seq x y z
N MET A 1 7.14 13.77 41.93
CA MET A 1 6.89 13.65 40.51
C MET A 1 7.63 14.72 39.71
N PRO A 2 8.86 14.49 39.26
CA PRO A 2 9.47 15.32 38.24
C PRO A 2 10.32 14.46 37.31
N ASN A 3 9.73 13.68 36.36
CA ASN A 3 10.56 13.01 35.35
C ASN A 3 9.88 12.82 33.98
N ALA A 4 8.57 13.05 33.86
CA ALA A 4 7.84 12.82 32.59
C ALA A 4 8.26 13.82 31.51
N TYR A 5 8.48 15.09 31.87
CA TYR A 5 8.83 16.14 30.89
C TYR A 5 10.25 16.04 30.33
N LYS A 6 11.21 15.52 31.10
CA LYS A 6 12.59 15.33 30.61
C LYS A 6 12.71 14.15 29.67
N THR A 7 11.99 13.06 29.93
CA THR A 7 11.98 11.88 29.06
C THR A 7 11.37 12.20 27.69
N THR A 8 10.26 12.92 27.66
CA THR A 8 9.57 13.29 26.40
C THR A 8 10.42 14.23 25.53
N ALA A 9 11.18 15.16 26.12
CA ALA A 9 12.03 16.08 25.35
C ALA A 9 13.28 15.40 24.76
N ILE A 10 13.86 14.43 25.47
CA ILE A 10 14.99 13.63 24.98
C ILE A 10 14.51 12.72 23.83
N GLU A 11 13.38 12.03 24.00
CA GLU A 11 12.80 11.17 22.97
C GLU A 11 12.42 11.96 21.69
N SER A 12 11.95 13.20 21.81
CA SER A 12 11.65 14.07 20.69
C SER A 12 12.90 14.48 19.91
N GLY A 13 13.99 14.85 20.59
CA GLY A 13 15.25 15.19 19.94
C GLY A 13 15.90 13.99 19.22
N ASP A 14 15.80 12.80 19.81
CA ASP A 14 16.30 11.56 19.22
C ASP A 14 15.48 11.13 17.99
N LEU A 15 14.15 11.40 18.00
CA LEU A 15 13.26 11.13 16.87
C LEU A 15 13.62 12.01 15.66
N GLU A 16 13.81 13.32 15.89
CA GLU A 16 14.18 14.26 14.83
C GLU A 16 15.55 13.92 14.21
N LEU A 17 16.53 13.57 15.04
CA LEU A 17 17.85 13.15 14.56
C LEU A 17 17.78 11.86 13.73
N ALA A 18 16.97 10.89 14.17
CA ALA A 18 16.77 9.66 13.43
C ALA A 18 16.04 9.90 12.09
N LEU A 19 15.09 10.82 12.07
CA LEU A 19 14.37 11.22 10.86
C LEU A 19 15.30 11.93 9.87
N GLU A 20 16.19 12.80 10.35
CA GLU A 20 17.20 13.47 9.53
C GLU A 20 18.16 12.47 8.89
N GLY A 21 18.68 11.51 9.66
CA GLY A 21 19.51 10.44 9.13
C GLY A 21 18.80 9.56 8.09
N LEU A 22 17.50 9.31 8.29
CA LEU A 22 16.66 8.58 7.34
C LEU A 22 16.51 9.38 6.03
N ARG A 23 16.22 10.68 6.12
CA ARG A 23 16.08 11.61 4.99
C ARG A 23 17.35 11.63 4.14
N GLU A 24 18.52 11.83 4.76
CA GLU A 24 19.81 11.84 4.08
C GLU A 24 20.09 10.49 3.38
N SER A 25 19.79 9.39 4.04
CA SER A 25 20.00 8.06 3.49
C SER A 25 19.10 7.78 2.28
N ILE A 26 17.80 8.16 2.33
CA ILE A 26 16.91 8.04 1.18
C ILE A 26 17.38 8.96 0.04
N ALA A 27 17.71 10.22 0.33
CA ALA A 27 18.18 11.19 -0.66
C ALA A 27 19.37 10.65 -1.46
N ARG A 28 20.39 10.14 -0.76
CA ARG A 28 21.59 9.52 -1.36
C ARG A 28 21.26 8.32 -2.23
N CYS A 29 20.38 7.42 -1.79
CA CYS A 29 20.01 6.22 -2.54
C CYS A 29 19.09 6.51 -3.74
N THR A 30 18.54 7.71 -3.86
CA THR A 30 17.56 8.09 -4.91
C THR A 30 18.05 9.23 -5.80
N GLU A 31 19.34 9.53 -5.83
CA GLU A 31 19.91 10.60 -6.67
C GLU A 31 19.65 10.36 -8.17
N ASP A 32 19.73 9.10 -8.62
CA ASP A 32 19.65 8.73 -10.02
C ASP A 32 18.22 8.48 -10.54
N GLY A 33 17.15 8.65 -9.71
CA GLY A 33 15.81 8.35 -10.18
C GLY A 33 14.67 8.56 -9.19
N GLU A 34 13.47 8.54 -9.72
CA GLU A 34 12.24 8.76 -8.96
C GLU A 34 11.82 7.57 -8.08
N LYS A 35 12.24 6.36 -8.45
CA LYS A 35 12.01 5.11 -7.72
C LYS A 35 13.27 4.27 -7.76
N HIS A 36 13.68 3.81 -6.59
CA HIS A 36 14.77 2.87 -6.43
C HIS A 36 14.24 1.56 -5.81
N ASP A 37 14.21 0.51 -6.63
CA ASP A 37 13.95 -0.85 -6.15
C ASP A 37 15.26 -1.39 -5.57
N THR A 38 15.31 -1.51 -4.26
CA THR A 38 16.51 -1.93 -3.53
C THR A 38 16.79 -3.42 -3.72
N GLY A 39 18.00 -3.87 -3.42
CA GLY A 39 18.31 -5.30 -3.38
C GLY A 39 17.62 -6.06 -2.23
N ILE A 40 16.88 -5.37 -1.36
CA ILE A 40 16.12 -5.98 -0.25
C ILE A 40 14.70 -6.30 -0.73
N PRO A 41 14.24 -7.57 -0.65
CA PRO A 41 12.91 -7.96 -1.10
C PRO A 41 11.80 -7.15 -0.44
N GLY A 42 10.88 -6.62 -1.25
CA GLY A 42 9.73 -5.84 -0.79
C GLY A 42 10.05 -4.43 -0.31
N PHE A 43 11.30 -3.98 -0.36
CA PHE A 43 11.71 -2.65 0.09
C PHE A 43 12.02 -1.72 -1.08
N SER A 44 11.37 -0.58 -1.14
CA SER A 44 11.55 0.42 -2.21
C SER A 44 11.65 1.83 -1.64
N LEU A 45 12.45 2.67 -2.30
CA LEU A 45 12.64 4.09 -1.98
C LEU A 45 12.05 4.94 -3.10
N PHE A 46 11.59 6.13 -2.77
CA PHE A 46 10.92 7.04 -3.69
C PHE A 46 11.42 8.48 -3.50
N ARG A 47 11.62 9.17 -4.62
CA ARG A 47 11.90 10.60 -4.67
C ARG A 47 10.98 11.28 -5.68
N ARG A 48 10.51 12.50 -5.37
CA ARG A 48 9.84 13.38 -6.31
C ARG A 48 10.25 14.82 -6.03
N ASN A 49 10.57 15.55 -7.08
CA ASN A 49 11.01 16.95 -6.97
C ASN A 49 9.87 17.95 -7.23
N LYS A 50 8.64 17.46 -7.41
CA LYS A 50 7.44 18.28 -7.59
C LYS A 50 6.19 17.52 -7.14
N PRO A 51 5.11 18.20 -6.76
CA PRO A 51 3.81 17.59 -6.53
C PRO A 51 3.32 16.84 -7.78
N THR A 52 2.49 15.82 -7.57
CA THR A 52 1.95 15.01 -8.67
C THR A 52 0.46 15.26 -8.86
N GLU A 53 -0.04 15.01 -10.06
CA GLU A 53 -1.46 14.84 -10.27
C GLU A 53 -1.96 13.58 -9.54
N PRO A 54 -3.27 13.49 -9.21
CA PRO A 54 -3.85 12.28 -8.64
C PRO A 54 -3.70 11.08 -9.58
N ILE A 55 -3.11 10.00 -9.10
CA ILE A 55 -2.80 8.79 -9.88
C ILE A 55 -3.52 7.59 -9.26
N SER A 56 -4.28 6.84 -10.08
CA SER A 56 -4.87 5.56 -9.67
C SER A 56 -3.76 4.53 -9.44
N SER A 57 -3.75 3.88 -8.27
CA SER A 57 -2.72 2.93 -7.85
C SER A 57 -3.32 1.77 -7.06
N MET A 58 -2.72 0.59 -7.17
CA MET A 58 -2.99 -0.54 -6.28
C MET A 58 -1.99 -0.51 -5.13
N TYR A 59 -2.46 -0.32 -3.91
CA TYR A 59 -1.64 -0.53 -2.72
C TYR A 59 -1.67 -1.99 -2.29
N GLU A 60 -0.50 -2.55 -2.13
CA GLU A 60 -0.29 -3.88 -1.55
C GLU A 60 -0.24 -3.79 -0.02
N PRO A 61 -0.43 -4.90 0.70
CA PRO A 61 -0.11 -4.96 2.11
C PRO A 61 1.29 -4.41 2.36
N SER A 62 1.39 -3.26 3.02
CA SER A 62 2.67 -2.55 3.18
C SER A 62 2.60 -1.50 4.27
N ILE A 63 3.77 -1.09 4.74
CA ILE A 63 3.95 0.17 5.46
C ILE A 63 4.67 1.16 4.55
N CYS A 64 4.16 2.39 4.51
CA CYS A 64 4.78 3.52 3.83
C CYS A 64 5.15 4.59 4.85
N LEU A 65 6.39 5.05 4.80
CA LEU A 65 6.94 6.14 5.60
C LEU A 65 7.38 7.26 4.69
N ILE A 66 7.25 8.49 5.18
CA ILE A 66 7.76 9.71 4.53
C ILE A 66 8.83 10.29 5.42
N ALA A 67 10.01 10.58 4.87
CA ALA A 67 11.07 11.28 5.57
C ALA A 67 11.05 12.78 5.28
N GLN A 68 10.48 13.21 4.15
CA GLN A 68 10.32 14.61 3.75
C GLN A 68 9.16 14.79 2.78
N GLY A 69 8.42 15.89 2.90
CA GLY A 69 7.23 16.19 2.12
C GLY A 69 5.97 15.55 2.67
N ALA A 70 4.90 15.56 1.88
CA ALA A 70 3.60 15.00 2.27
C ALA A 70 2.86 14.34 1.11
N LYS A 71 2.01 13.38 1.46
CA LYS A 71 1.25 12.57 0.50
C LYS A 71 -0.21 12.46 0.91
N ARG A 72 -1.09 12.50 -0.07
CA ARG A 72 -2.52 12.23 0.06
C ARG A 72 -2.86 10.90 -0.60
N VAL A 73 -3.66 10.09 0.09
CA VAL A 73 -4.17 8.82 -0.44
C VAL A 73 -5.68 8.79 -0.24
N LEU A 74 -6.43 8.50 -1.30
CA LEU A 74 -7.88 8.37 -1.27
C LEU A 74 -8.23 6.88 -1.38
N LEU A 75 -9.11 6.42 -0.49
CA LEU A 75 -9.72 5.09 -0.53
C LEU A 75 -11.25 5.24 -0.50
N GLY A 76 -11.89 5.16 -1.66
CA GLY A 76 -13.29 5.53 -1.80
C GLY A 76 -13.51 7.00 -1.46
N GLU A 77 -14.30 7.28 -0.42
CA GLU A 77 -14.56 8.65 0.08
C GLU A 77 -13.60 9.06 1.20
N ASP A 78 -12.82 8.12 1.75
CA ASP A 78 -11.89 8.40 2.84
C ASP A 78 -10.59 9.00 2.32
N THR A 79 -10.10 10.04 3.01
CA THR A 79 -8.84 10.72 2.68
C THR A 79 -7.83 10.52 3.80
N TYR A 80 -6.64 10.08 3.45
CA TYR A 80 -5.48 9.94 4.32
C TYR A 80 -4.40 10.93 3.86
N VAL A 81 -4.04 11.88 4.71
CA VAL A 81 -2.89 12.78 4.50
C VAL A 81 -1.87 12.43 5.55
N TYR A 82 -0.64 12.20 5.14
CA TYR A 82 0.45 11.86 6.06
C TYR A 82 1.79 12.43 5.58
N ASP A 83 2.66 12.66 6.53
CA ASP A 83 3.97 13.28 6.42
C ASP A 83 5.03 12.48 7.20
N ALA A 84 6.11 13.13 7.61
CA ALA A 84 7.21 12.50 8.34
C ALA A 84 6.84 12.01 9.75
N HIS A 85 5.75 12.50 10.34
CA HIS A 85 5.33 12.15 11.71
C HIS A 85 4.40 10.94 11.74
N ASN A 86 3.85 10.57 10.56
CA ASN A 86 2.89 9.48 10.45
C ASN A 86 3.29 8.48 9.36
N PHE A 87 3.11 7.20 9.64
CA PHE A 87 3.17 6.18 8.59
C PHE A 87 1.77 5.85 8.06
N LEU A 88 1.71 5.31 6.86
CA LEU A 88 0.50 4.70 6.31
C LEU A 88 0.68 3.19 6.28
N ILE A 89 -0.24 2.44 6.89
CA ILE A 89 -0.27 0.98 6.82
C ILE A 89 -1.46 0.52 5.97
N THR A 90 -1.20 -0.43 5.08
CA THR A 90 -2.19 -1.10 4.25
C THR A 90 -2.16 -2.59 4.54
N SER A 91 -3.30 -3.20 4.85
CA SER A 91 -3.37 -4.59 5.31
C SER A 91 -3.89 -5.57 4.27
N VAL A 92 -4.47 -5.09 3.17
CA VAL A 92 -4.92 -5.87 2.01
C VAL A 92 -4.65 -5.07 0.75
N HIS A 93 -4.77 -5.70 -0.44
CA HIS A 93 -4.66 -4.95 -1.69
C HIS A 93 -5.84 -3.97 -1.84
N LEU A 94 -5.54 -2.69 -1.99
CA LEU A 94 -6.54 -1.62 -2.03
C LEU A 94 -6.40 -0.74 -3.27
N PRO A 95 -7.46 -0.59 -4.06
CA PRO A 95 -7.54 0.42 -5.10
C PRO A 95 -7.57 1.82 -4.49
N THR A 96 -6.59 2.64 -4.82
CA THR A 96 -6.42 3.99 -4.25
C THR A 96 -6.18 5.02 -5.34
N VAL A 97 -6.37 6.28 -4.98
CA VAL A 97 -5.83 7.41 -5.75
C VAL A 97 -4.78 8.09 -4.87
N VAL A 98 -3.58 8.24 -5.41
CA VAL A 98 -2.43 8.80 -4.69
C VAL A 98 -1.99 10.11 -5.29
N GLN A 99 -1.57 11.04 -4.45
CA GLN A 99 -1.04 12.33 -4.83
C GLN A 99 0.06 12.75 -3.86
N ILE A 100 1.24 13.10 -4.37
CA ILE A 100 2.24 13.82 -3.59
C ILE A 100 1.81 15.29 -3.60
N ILE A 101 1.63 15.86 -2.41
CA ILE A 101 1.10 17.21 -2.25
C ILE A 101 2.17 18.24 -1.87
N GLU A 102 3.28 17.78 -1.27
CA GLU A 102 4.40 18.62 -0.91
C GLU A 102 5.69 18.02 -1.45
N ALA A 103 6.33 18.72 -2.36
CA ALA A 103 7.65 18.45 -2.93
C ALA A 103 8.16 19.66 -3.70
N SER A 104 9.46 19.92 -3.66
CA SER A 104 10.16 20.89 -4.53
C SER A 104 11.53 20.33 -4.92
N PRO A 105 12.26 20.97 -5.84
CA PRO A 105 13.63 20.58 -6.13
C PRO A 105 14.57 20.71 -4.92
N GLU A 106 14.36 21.74 -4.07
CA GLU A 106 15.14 22.03 -2.86
C GLU A 106 14.74 21.11 -1.70
N GLU A 107 13.43 20.82 -1.59
CA GLU A 107 12.85 19.94 -0.59
C GLU A 107 12.03 18.83 -1.27
N PRO A 108 12.69 17.82 -1.85
CA PRO A 108 12.00 16.75 -2.56
C PRO A 108 11.18 15.89 -1.59
N TYR A 109 10.07 15.35 -2.08
CA TYR A 109 9.40 14.26 -1.40
C TYR A 109 10.35 13.06 -1.34
N LEU A 110 10.58 12.56 -0.13
CA LEU A 110 11.40 11.37 0.14
C LEU A 110 10.57 10.39 0.96
N GLY A 111 10.38 9.20 0.42
CA GLY A 111 9.57 8.18 1.07
C GLY A 111 10.12 6.77 0.85
N LEU A 112 9.63 5.85 1.65
CA LEU A 112 9.94 4.43 1.54
C LEU A 112 8.67 3.59 1.66
N ARG A 113 8.75 2.37 1.16
CA ARG A 113 7.72 1.35 1.30
C ARG A 113 8.36 0.01 1.62
N LEU A 114 7.81 -0.67 2.62
CA LEU A 114 8.09 -2.07 2.90
C LEU A 114 6.80 -2.88 2.75
N THR A 115 6.81 -3.85 1.84
CA THR A 115 5.71 -4.81 1.64
C THR A 115 5.65 -5.76 2.83
N LEU A 116 4.44 -6.07 3.31
CA LEU A 116 4.20 -6.96 4.43
C LEU A 116 3.74 -8.33 3.93
N ASP A 117 4.52 -9.38 4.22
CA ASP A 117 4.04 -10.75 4.04
C ASP A 117 3.13 -11.12 5.21
N LEU A 118 1.83 -11.28 4.93
CA LEU A 118 0.84 -11.63 5.95
C LEU A 118 1.06 -13.01 6.57
N ARG A 119 1.81 -13.92 5.92
CA ARG A 119 2.18 -15.21 6.51
C ARG A 119 3.23 -15.00 7.60
N GLU A 120 4.22 -14.15 7.32
CA GLU A 120 5.22 -13.77 8.32
C GLU A 120 4.60 -13.02 9.49
N VAL A 121 3.66 -12.11 9.23
CA VAL A 121 2.87 -11.42 10.27
C VAL A 121 2.13 -12.44 11.15
N SER A 122 1.47 -13.44 10.52
CA SER A 122 0.76 -14.50 11.26
C SER A 122 1.70 -15.36 12.10
N GLN A 123 2.86 -15.73 11.55
CA GLN A 123 3.87 -16.50 12.26
C GLN A 123 4.42 -15.73 13.46
N LEU A 124 4.73 -14.45 13.28
CA LEU A 124 5.25 -13.61 14.33
C LEU A 124 4.23 -13.37 15.46
N MET A 125 2.94 -13.31 15.13
CA MET A 125 1.87 -13.26 16.14
C MET A 125 1.87 -14.54 17.01
N MET A 126 2.04 -15.71 16.42
CA MET A 126 2.11 -16.98 17.17
C MET A 126 3.36 -17.03 18.04
N ASP A 127 4.52 -16.71 17.50
CA ASP A 127 5.80 -16.73 18.21
C ASP A 127 5.83 -15.76 19.40
N SER A 128 5.11 -14.63 19.27
CA SER A 128 5.06 -13.57 20.29
C SER A 128 3.88 -13.73 21.27
N ASN A 129 3.08 -14.80 21.15
CA ASN A 129 1.87 -15.02 21.95
C ASN A 129 0.93 -13.80 21.98
N LEU A 130 0.87 -13.04 20.90
CA LEU A 130 -0.01 -11.87 20.81
C LEU A 130 -1.47 -12.34 20.75
N PRO A 131 -2.35 -11.83 21.62
CA PRO A 131 -3.73 -12.26 21.63
C PRO A 131 -4.41 -11.91 20.30
N PRO A 132 -5.28 -12.80 19.77
CA PRO A 132 -6.11 -12.45 18.65
C PRO A 132 -6.95 -11.21 19.00
N PRO A 133 -7.18 -10.30 18.06
CA PRO A 133 -7.97 -9.11 18.33
C PRO A 133 -9.39 -9.53 18.72
N ARG A 134 -9.94 -8.92 19.77
CA ARG A 134 -11.37 -9.05 20.08
C ARG A 134 -12.17 -8.61 18.86
N ALA A 135 -13.31 -9.27 18.61
CA ALA A 135 -14.19 -8.97 17.49
C ALA A 135 -14.64 -7.49 17.56
N GLN A 136 -13.88 -6.62 16.93
CA GLN A 136 -14.23 -5.21 16.71
C GLN A 136 -14.79 -5.04 15.31
N GLN A 137 -15.54 -3.95 15.09
CA GLN A 137 -16.07 -3.60 13.77
C GLN A 137 -14.92 -3.56 12.76
N ALA A 138 -15.15 -4.14 11.58
CA ALA A 138 -14.20 -4.11 10.48
C ALA A 138 -13.95 -2.64 10.08
N GLY A 139 -12.81 -2.12 10.44
CA GLY A 139 -12.33 -0.83 9.95
C GLY A 139 -11.83 -0.94 8.51
N ARG A 140 -11.41 0.21 7.92
CA ARG A 140 -10.74 0.23 6.62
C ARG A 140 -9.47 -0.62 6.63
N GLY A 141 -9.12 -1.19 5.50
CA GLY A 141 -7.87 -1.92 5.29
C GLY A 141 -6.62 -1.01 5.24
N MET A 142 -6.81 0.28 5.48
CA MET A 142 -5.78 1.31 5.49
C MET A 142 -5.94 2.19 6.73
N ALA A 143 -4.82 2.64 7.30
CA ALA A 143 -4.79 3.60 8.42
C ALA A 143 -3.45 4.32 8.48
N THR A 144 -3.45 5.48 9.13
CA THR A 144 -2.22 6.16 9.58
C THR A 144 -1.94 5.81 11.04
N GLY A 145 -0.66 5.77 11.40
CA GLY A 145 -0.18 5.61 12.78
C GLY A 145 1.01 6.52 13.02
N GLU A 146 1.29 6.81 14.29
CA GLU A 146 2.42 7.65 14.67
C GLU A 146 3.75 6.94 14.47
N VAL A 147 4.71 7.67 13.91
CA VAL A 147 6.08 7.19 13.77
C VAL A 147 6.78 7.21 15.13
N THR A 148 7.33 6.05 15.50
CA THR A 148 8.06 5.89 16.76
C THR A 148 9.56 5.75 16.51
N LEU A 149 10.40 6.19 17.45
CA LEU A 149 11.86 6.06 17.34
C LEU A 149 12.32 4.62 17.06
N PRO A 150 11.81 3.56 17.74
CA PRO A 150 12.20 2.19 17.43
C PRO A 150 11.85 1.75 15.99
N LEU A 151 10.74 2.25 15.45
CA LEU A 151 10.34 1.98 14.06
C LEU A 151 11.27 2.66 13.07
N LEU A 152 11.60 3.94 13.29
CA LEU A 152 12.58 4.69 12.46
C LEU A 152 13.96 4.04 12.47
N ILE A 153 14.47 3.63 13.64
CA ILE A 153 15.75 2.94 13.75
C ILE A 153 15.75 1.65 12.90
N GLY A 154 14.65 0.89 12.93
CA GLY A 154 14.51 -0.31 12.07
C GLY A 154 14.67 0.03 10.59
N PHE A 155 13.98 1.05 10.09
CA PHE A 155 14.09 1.49 8.70
C PHE A 155 15.46 2.09 8.36
N TYR A 156 16.04 2.87 9.25
CA TYR A 156 17.38 3.42 9.07
C TYR A 156 18.42 2.31 8.92
N ARG A 157 18.36 1.27 9.78
CA ARG A 157 19.25 0.09 9.67
C ARG A 157 19.01 -0.65 8.34
N LEU A 158 17.76 -0.77 7.89
CA LEU A 158 17.43 -1.46 6.64
C LEU A 158 18.00 -0.71 5.41
N ILE A 159 17.95 0.63 5.39
CA ILE A 159 18.55 1.44 4.32
C ILE A 159 20.09 1.33 4.35
N ASN A 160 20.69 1.47 5.52
CA ASN A 160 22.16 1.40 5.62
C ASN A 160 22.73 0.05 5.21
N LEU A 161 21.95 -1.03 5.32
CA LEU A 161 22.34 -2.35 4.86
C LEU A 161 22.54 -2.40 3.32
N LEU A 162 22.02 -1.44 2.55
CA LEU A 162 22.25 -1.33 1.11
C LEU A 162 23.73 -1.06 0.77
N ALA A 163 24.50 -0.50 1.70
CA ALA A 163 25.95 -0.31 1.55
C ALA A 163 26.76 -1.62 1.75
N GLU A 164 26.13 -2.66 2.30
CA GLU A 164 26.74 -3.95 2.61
C GLU A 164 25.95 -5.11 1.96
N PRO A 165 25.92 -5.22 0.60
CA PRO A 165 25.05 -6.17 -0.10
C PRO A 165 25.22 -7.62 0.30
N LYS A 166 26.40 -8.01 0.79
CA LYS A 166 26.71 -9.38 1.24
C LYS A 166 25.90 -9.78 2.48
N ASP A 167 25.53 -8.80 3.31
CA ASP A 167 24.82 -9.02 4.57
C ASP A 167 23.29 -8.98 4.40
N ILE A 168 22.81 -8.47 3.27
CA ILE A 168 21.36 -8.37 2.96
C ILE A 168 20.65 -9.71 3.17
N PRO A 169 21.12 -10.86 2.62
CA PRO A 169 20.39 -12.12 2.73
C PRO A 169 20.16 -12.60 4.18
N ILE A 170 21.02 -12.18 5.10
CA ILE A 170 20.95 -12.60 6.51
C ILE A 170 20.30 -11.53 7.38
N LEU A 171 20.73 -10.27 7.25
CA LEU A 171 20.30 -9.22 8.18
C LEU A 171 18.97 -8.57 7.77
N ALA A 172 18.67 -8.45 6.47
CA ALA A 172 17.42 -7.81 6.05
C ALA A 172 16.16 -8.53 6.58
N PRO A 173 16.04 -9.87 6.51
CA PRO A 173 14.88 -10.56 7.09
C PRO A 173 14.74 -10.36 8.60
N LEU A 174 15.83 -10.27 9.35
CA LEU A 174 15.79 -10.03 10.79
C LEU A 174 15.30 -8.63 11.12
N ILE A 175 15.76 -7.62 10.38
CA ILE A 175 15.33 -6.22 10.55
C ILE A 175 13.87 -6.06 10.13
N GLN A 176 13.46 -6.66 9.00
CA GLN A 176 12.07 -6.65 8.55
C GLN A 176 11.15 -7.29 9.59
N ARG A 177 11.56 -8.40 10.19
CA ARG A 177 10.82 -9.06 11.26
C ARG A 177 10.71 -8.19 12.51
N GLU A 178 11.75 -7.44 12.89
CA GLU A 178 11.69 -6.45 13.96
C GLU A 178 10.67 -5.35 13.64
N ILE A 179 10.71 -4.78 12.42
CA ILE A 179 9.75 -3.76 11.97
C ILE A 179 8.32 -4.28 12.07
N ILE A 180 8.03 -5.49 11.57
CA ILE A 180 6.71 -6.13 11.67
C ILE A 180 6.28 -6.28 13.13
N TYR A 181 7.18 -6.70 14.00
CA TYR A 181 6.88 -6.82 15.44
C TYR A 181 6.50 -5.46 16.06
N ARG A 182 7.26 -4.38 15.76
CA ARG A 182 6.95 -3.03 16.23
C ARG A 182 5.55 -2.58 15.77
N LEU A 183 5.19 -2.89 14.52
CA LEU A 183 3.85 -2.61 13.99
C LEU A 183 2.76 -3.43 14.70
N LEU A 184 3.01 -4.71 15.01
CA LEU A 184 2.06 -5.59 15.68
C LEU A 184 1.75 -5.17 17.12
N VAL A 185 2.72 -4.60 17.81
CA VAL A 185 2.54 -4.14 19.21
C VAL A 185 2.18 -2.65 19.29
N GLY A 186 2.30 -1.91 18.21
CA GLY A 186 1.97 -0.48 18.11
C GLY A 186 0.46 -0.21 18.03
N ASP A 187 0.10 1.06 17.86
CA ASP A 187 -1.27 1.57 17.84
C ASP A 187 -2.15 0.93 16.74
N GLN A 188 -1.59 0.67 15.55
CA GLN A 188 -2.27 0.01 14.43
C GLN A 188 -2.17 -1.53 14.46
N GLY A 189 -1.52 -2.11 15.47
CA GLY A 189 -1.29 -3.54 15.58
C GLY A 189 -2.56 -4.39 15.63
N VAL A 190 -3.63 -3.89 16.25
CA VAL A 190 -4.94 -4.57 16.29
C VAL A 190 -5.45 -4.83 14.86
N ARG A 191 -5.34 -3.85 13.96
CA ARG A 191 -5.76 -3.93 12.56
C ARG A 191 -4.96 -5.00 11.80
N LEU A 192 -3.65 -4.96 11.95
CA LEU A 192 -2.76 -5.92 11.29
C LEU A 192 -3.03 -7.35 11.80
N ARG A 193 -3.21 -7.52 13.12
CA ARG A 193 -3.58 -8.80 13.73
C ARG A 193 -4.93 -9.32 13.23
N GLN A 194 -5.91 -8.45 12.98
CA GLN A 194 -7.23 -8.86 12.45
C GLN A 194 -7.13 -9.52 11.08
N ILE A 195 -6.29 -8.98 10.20
CA ILE A 195 -6.12 -9.53 8.84
C ILE A 195 -5.27 -10.82 8.88
N ALA A 196 -4.23 -10.85 9.70
CA ALA A 196 -3.32 -11.98 9.81
C ALA A 196 -3.90 -13.17 10.60
N SER A 197 -4.91 -12.96 11.46
CA SER A 197 -5.50 -14.05 12.24
C SER A 197 -6.35 -14.97 11.36
N THR A 198 -5.89 -16.20 11.16
CA THR A 198 -6.58 -17.23 10.39
C THR A 198 -8.03 -17.41 10.85
N GLY A 199 -8.97 -17.44 9.91
CA GLY A 199 -10.40 -17.60 10.19
C GLY A 199 -11.11 -16.35 10.70
N SER A 200 -10.40 -15.25 10.95
CA SER A 200 -11.02 -13.96 11.23
C SER A 200 -11.82 -13.46 10.02
N ARG A 201 -12.75 -12.52 10.26
CA ARG A 201 -13.50 -11.89 9.14
C ARG A 201 -12.55 -11.14 8.20
N GLY A 202 -11.57 -10.42 8.74
CA GLY A 202 -10.56 -9.71 7.97
C GLY A 202 -9.75 -10.64 7.08
N HIS A 203 -9.28 -11.76 7.62
CA HIS A 203 -8.55 -12.79 6.87
C HIS A 203 -9.38 -13.35 5.70
N ARG A 204 -10.67 -13.67 5.93
CA ARG A 204 -11.56 -14.14 4.86
C ARG A 204 -11.78 -13.09 3.77
N ILE A 205 -11.86 -11.82 4.12
CA ILE A 205 -11.94 -10.75 3.11
C ILE A 205 -10.62 -10.60 2.37
N ALA A 206 -9.46 -10.72 3.02
CA ALA A 206 -8.17 -10.76 2.33
C ALA A 206 -8.12 -11.90 1.32
N GLN A 207 -8.59 -13.11 1.67
CA GLN A 207 -8.72 -14.23 0.74
C GLN A 207 -9.65 -13.90 -0.44
N ALA A 208 -10.79 -13.21 -0.21
CA ALA A 208 -11.68 -12.79 -1.29
C ALA A 208 -11.01 -11.78 -2.24
N VAL A 209 -10.23 -10.85 -1.71
CA VAL A 209 -9.42 -9.89 -2.48
C VAL A 209 -8.39 -10.61 -3.34
N ASP A 210 -7.65 -11.55 -2.76
CA ASP A 210 -6.63 -12.34 -3.48
C ASP A 210 -7.26 -13.22 -4.57
N TRP A 211 -8.40 -13.83 -4.27
CA TRP A 211 -9.15 -14.60 -5.27
C TRP A 211 -9.59 -13.71 -6.44
N LEU A 212 -10.12 -12.52 -6.18
CA LEU A 212 -10.51 -11.57 -7.22
C LEU A 212 -9.31 -11.16 -8.07
N LYS A 213 -8.15 -10.91 -7.48
CA LYS A 213 -6.91 -10.59 -8.22
C LYS A 213 -6.49 -11.71 -9.17
N GLY A 214 -6.62 -12.96 -8.77
CA GLY A 214 -6.29 -14.11 -9.61
C GLY A 214 -7.36 -14.48 -10.65
N ASN A 215 -8.61 -13.97 -10.51
CA ASN A 215 -9.75 -14.39 -11.31
C ASN A 215 -10.57 -13.24 -11.92
N PHE A 216 -10.04 -12.01 -11.95
CA PHE A 216 -10.81 -10.82 -12.36
C PHE A 216 -11.32 -10.88 -13.82
N THR A 217 -10.67 -11.62 -14.70
CA THR A 217 -11.09 -11.77 -16.09
C THR A 217 -12.36 -12.61 -16.25
N ARG A 218 -12.68 -13.47 -15.27
CA ARG A 218 -13.86 -14.36 -15.32
C ARG A 218 -15.12 -13.65 -14.83
N PRO A 219 -16.33 -14.08 -15.26
CA PRO A 219 -17.58 -13.59 -14.68
C PRO A 219 -17.62 -13.85 -13.16
N LEU A 220 -17.92 -12.83 -12.39
CA LEU A 220 -18.02 -12.92 -10.93
C LEU A 220 -19.45 -13.29 -10.51
N ARG A 221 -19.56 -14.43 -9.81
CA ARG A 221 -20.77 -14.80 -9.07
C ARG A 221 -20.52 -14.62 -7.58
N ILE A 222 -21.26 -13.71 -6.98
CA ILE A 222 -21.05 -13.34 -5.57
C ILE A 222 -21.26 -14.53 -4.62
N ASP A 223 -22.23 -15.40 -4.94
CA ASP A 223 -22.50 -16.61 -4.15
C ASP A 223 -21.30 -17.57 -4.15
N ASP A 224 -20.61 -17.71 -5.28
CA ASP A 224 -19.45 -18.57 -5.39
C ASP A 224 -18.26 -17.98 -4.60
N LEU A 225 -18.04 -16.67 -4.70
CA LEU A 225 -17.02 -15.99 -3.90
C LEU A 225 -17.30 -16.10 -2.39
N ALA A 226 -18.57 -15.96 -1.99
CA ALA A 226 -18.98 -16.08 -0.59
C ALA A 226 -18.71 -17.50 -0.05
N LYS A 227 -19.06 -18.53 -0.84
CA LYS A 227 -18.76 -19.94 -0.50
C LYS A 227 -17.25 -20.18 -0.39
N GLN A 228 -16.45 -19.65 -1.33
CA GLN A 228 -14.99 -19.80 -1.36
C GLN A 228 -14.33 -19.31 -0.06
N VAL A 229 -14.89 -18.25 0.55
CA VAL A 229 -14.34 -17.68 1.80
C VAL A 229 -15.15 -18.01 3.05
N ASN A 230 -16.07 -18.99 2.95
CA ASN A 230 -16.91 -19.44 4.05
C ASN A 230 -17.69 -18.29 4.73
N MET A 231 -18.37 -17.46 3.92
CA MET A 231 -19.22 -16.35 4.38
C MET A 231 -20.60 -16.42 3.72
N SER A 232 -21.62 -15.82 4.35
CA SER A 232 -22.86 -15.50 3.63
C SER A 232 -22.62 -14.31 2.69
N THR A 233 -23.40 -14.20 1.61
CA THR A 233 -23.30 -13.09 0.64
C THR A 233 -23.48 -11.72 1.31
N SER A 234 -24.41 -11.58 2.24
CA SER A 234 -24.62 -10.32 2.98
C SER A 234 -23.42 -9.97 3.86
N THR A 235 -22.85 -10.95 4.56
CA THR A 235 -21.65 -10.78 5.40
C THR A 235 -20.43 -10.43 4.55
N LEU A 236 -20.25 -11.11 3.41
CA LEU A 236 -19.20 -10.78 2.45
C LEU A 236 -19.31 -9.34 1.97
N HIS A 237 -20.48 -8.92 1.47
CA HIS A 237 -20.69 -7.54 0.98
C HIS A 237 -20.39 -6.51 2.05
N HIS A 238 -20.92 -6.70 3.27
CA HIS A 238 -20.74 -5.77 4.37
C HIS A 238 -19.25 -5.60 4.73
N HIS A 239 -18.55 -6.70 4.99
CA HIS A 239 -17.14 -6.64 5.42
C HIS A 239 -16.18 -6.30 4.28
N PHE A 240 -16.47 -6.73 3.05
CA PHE A 240 -15.67 -6.36 1.88
C PHE A 240 -15.71 -4.86 1.66
N ARG A 241 -16.91 -4.25 1.68
CA ARG A 241 -17.06 -2.80 1.54
C ARG A 241 -16.47 -2.04 2.74
N ALA A 242 -16.63 -2.55 3.95
CA ALA A 242 -16.00 -1.95 5.12
C ALA A 242 -14.47 -1.88 4.99
N LEU A 243 -13.83 -2.95 4.49
CA LEU A 243 -12.38 -3.03 4.38
C LEU A 243 -11.84 -2.26 3.16
N THR A 244 -12.48 -2.41 1.98
CA THR A 244 -11.96 -1.94 0.69
C THR A 244 -12.59 -0.65 0.18
N ALA A 245 -13.61 -0.13 0.84
CA ALA A 245 -14.48 0.97 0.40
C ALA A 245 -15.28 0.67 -0.89
N MET A 246 -15.24 -0.56 -1.41
CA MET A 246 -15.88 -0.97 -2.66
C MET A 246 -16.71 -2.25 -2.49
N SER A 247 -17.71 -2.48 -3.35
CA SER A 247 -18.30 -3.80 -3.48
C SER A 247 -17.35 -4.74 -4.24
N PRO A 248 -17.48 -6.09 -4.09
CA PRO A 248 -16.63 -7.03 -4.84
C PRO A 248 -16.70 -6.82 -6.37
N LEU A 249 -17.87 -6.46 -6.91
CA LEU A 249 -18.05 -6.20 -8.34
C LEU A 249 -17.35 -4.91 -8.79
N GLN A 250 -17.41 -3.84 -7.97
CA GLN A 250 -16.67 -2.60 -8.24
C GLN A 250 -15.18 -2.83 -8.20
N TYR A 251 -14.70 -3.65 -7.25
CA TYR A 251 -13.30 -4.02 -7.12
C TYR A 251 -12.83 -4.81 -8.36
N GLN A 252 -13.61 -5.81 -8.82
CA GLN A 252 -13.29 -6.55 -10.05
C GLN A 252 -13.22 -5.62 -11.27
N LYS A 253 -14.18 -4.71 -11.42
CA LYS A 253 -14.18 -3.73 -12.52
C LYS A 253 -12.94 -2.85 -12.48
N TRP A 254 -12.55 -2.39 -11.30
CA TRP A 254 -11.34 -1.60 -11.13
C TRP A 254 -10.09 -2.38 -11.58
N LEU A 255 -9.97 -3.66 -11.19
CA LEU A 255 -8.87 -4.53 -11.65
C LEU A 255 -8.83 -4.65 -13.16
N ARG A 256 -9.97 -4.92 -13.79
CA ARG A 256 -10.09 -5.04 -15.25
C ARG A 256 -9.64 -3.77 -15.97
N LEU A 257 -10.12 -2.62 -15.52
CA LEU A 257 -9.82 -1.33 -16.17
C LEU A 257 -8.34 -0.96 -16.02
N ASN A 258 -7.75 -1.18 -14.86
CA ASN A 258 -6.33 -0.91 -14.66
C ASN A 258 -5.43 -1.88 -15.44
N GLU A 259 -5.78 -3.16 -15.50
CA GLU A 259 -5.03 -4.11 -16.32
C GLU A 259 -5.16 -3.80 -17.81
N ALA A 260 -6.34 -3.45 -18.31
CA ALA A 260 -6.49 -2.99 -19.69
C ALA A 260 -5.63 -1.76 -19.98
N ARG A 261 -5.57 -0.78 -19.04
CA ARG A 261 -4.70 0.40 -19.16
C ARG A 261 -3.23 0.00 -19.26
N ARG A 262 -2.78 -0.94 -18.42
CA ARG A 262 -1.42 -1.49 -18.46
C ARG A 262 -1.13 -2.13 -19.82
N LEU A 263 -1.99 -3.03 -20.31
CA LEU A 263 -1.85 -3.70 -21.60
C LEU A 263 -1.73 -2.71 -22.77
N MET A 264 -2.57 -1.67 -22.79
CA MET A 264 -2.51 -0.63 -23.81
C MET A 264 -1.23 0.21 -23.72
N LEU A 265 -0.71 0.48 -22.52
CA LEU A 265 0.50 1.28 -22.31
C LEU A 265 1.77 0.48 -22.61
N THR A 266 1.90 -0.73 -22.04
CA THR A 266 3.16 -1.49 -22.04
C THR A 266 3.25 -2.47 -23.21
N GLU A 267 2.11 -3.02 -23.66
CA GLU A 267 2.06 -4.02 -24.72
C GLU A 267 1.50 -3.45 -26.05
N ASN A 268 1.18 -2.14 -26.09
CA ASN A 268 0.62 -1.46 -27.25
C ASN A 268 -0.66 -2.09 -27.81
N GLN A 269 -1.44 -2.76 -26.98
CA GLN A 269 -2.70 -3.33 -27.42
C GLN A 269 -3.74 -2.24 -27.74
N ASP A 270 -4.60 -2.49 -28.73
CA ASP A 270 -5.76 -1.64 -28.95
C ASP A 270 -6.81 -1.81 -27.86
N ALA A 271 -7.71 -0.81 -27.74
CA ALA A 271 -8.70 -0.78 -26.67
C ALA A 271 -9.70 -1.94 -26.69
N SER A 272 -10.03 -2.46 -27.89
CA SER A 272 -10.99 -3.57 -28.03
C SER A 272 -10.34 -4.88 -27.61
N THR A 273 -9.11 -5.13 -28.07
CA THR A 273 -8.32 -6.30 -27.67
C THR A 273 -8.08 -6.33 -26.16
N ALA A 274 -7.64 -5.22 -25.58
CA ALA A 274 -7.45 -5.09 -24.14
C ALA A 274 -8.76 -5.33 -23.36
N ALA A 275 -9.90 -4.79 -23.85
CA ALA A 275 -11.21 -4.99 -23.22
C ALA A 275 -11.60 -6.48 -23.16
N PHE A 276 -11.46 -7.22 -24.28
CA PHE A 276 -11.77 -8.66 -24.31
C PHE A 276 -10.82 -9.46 -23.42
N GLN A 277 -9.54 -9.15 -23.42
CA GLN A 277 -8.53 -9.86 -22.63
C GLN A 277 -8.78 -9.73 -21.12
N VAL A 278 -9.30 -8.59 -20.65
CA VAL A 278 -9.64 -8.40 -19.24
C VAL A 278 -11.06 -8.86 -18.88
N GLY A 279 -11.81 -9.45 -19.83
CA GLY A 279 -13.10 -10.09 -19.59
C GLY A 279 -14.31 -9.17 -19.79
N TYR A 280 -14.21 -8.08 -20.58
CA TYR A 280 -15.39 -7.38 -21.09
C TYR A 280 -15.92 -8.08 -22.33
N GLU A 281 -17.24 -8.18 -22.43
CA GLU A 281 -17.92 -8.72 -23.61
C GLU A 281 -18.28 -7.62 -24.63
N SER A 282 -18.27 -6.35 -24.19
CA SER A 282 -18.61 -5.19 -25.02
C SER A 282 -17.55 -4.09 -24.91
N PRO A 283 -16.83 -3.78 -26.01
CA PRO A 283 -15.91 -2.63 -26.05
C PRO A 283 -16.58 -1.28 -25.76
N SER A 284 -17.86 -1.14 -26.10
CA SER A 284 -18.65 0.07 -25.80
C SER A 284 -18.90 0.23 -24.30
N GLN A 285 -19.18 -0.88 -23.58
CA GLN A 285 -19.32 -0.88 -22.13
C GLN A 285 -17.96 -0.56 -21.49
N PHE A 286 -16.91 -1.21 -21.93
CA PHE A 286 -15.54 -0.95 -21.49
C PHE A 286 -15.17 0.53 -21.60
N SER A 287 -15.35 1.14 -22.79
CA SER A 287 -14.98 2.53 -23.02
C SER A 287 -15.73 3.50 -22.10
N ARG A 288 -17.01 3.26 -21.83
CA ARG A 288 -17.80 4.08 -20.89
C ARG A 288 -17.32 3.95 -19.45
N GLU A 289 -17.06 2.72 -19.00
CA GLU A 289 -16.57 2.47 -17.63
C GLU A 289 -15.14 2.97 -17.46
N TYR A 290 -14.29 2.83 -18.48
CA TYR A 290 -12.94 3.37 -18.53
C TYR A 290 -12.93 4.89 -18.39
N GLY A 291 -13.74 5.59 -19.20
CA GLY A 291 -13.85 7.05 -19.16
C GLY A 291 -14.36 7.58 -17.81
N ARG A 292 -15.24 6.83 -17.13
CA ARG A 292 -15.69 7.18 -15.76
C ARG A 292 -14.58 7.04 -14.73
N LEU A 293 -13.70 6.05 -14.86
CA LEU A 293 -12.61 5.82 -13.90
C LEU A 293 -11.43 6.76 -14.13
N PHE A 294 -11.02 6.95 -15.39
CA PHE A 294 -9.80 7.69 -15.73
C PHE A 294 -10.05 9.11 -16.27
N GLY A 295 -11.30 9.54 -16.37
CA GLY A 295 -11.66 10.88 -16.81
C GLY A 295 -11.58 11.14 -18.33
N SER A 296 -11.06 10.17 -19.11
CA SER A 296 -10.99 10.26 -20.57
C SER A 296 -11.12 8.89 -21.26
N PRO A 297 -11.57 8.86 -22.54
CA PRO A 297 -11.65 7.61 -23.30
C PRO A 297 -10.28 6.92 -23.41
N PRO A 298 -10.26 5.56 -23.58
CA PRO A 298 -9.01 4.77 -23.55
C PRO A 298 -7.91 5.32 -24.45
N LEU A 299 -8.20 5.54 -25.73
CA LEU A 299 -7.19 5.97 -26.70
C LEU A 299 -6.58 7.33 -26.34
N ARG A 300 -7.41 8.29 -25.91
CA ARG A 300 -6.95 9.63 -25.52
C ARG A 300 -6.10 9.58 -24.26
N ASP A 301 -6.51 8.81 -23.27
CA ASP A 301 -5.76 8.63 -22.01
C ASP A 301 -4.38 8.03 -22.28
N ILE A 302 -4.30 6.96 -23.08
CA ILE A 302 -3.04 6.30 -23.43
C ILE A 302 -2.11 7.22 -24.22
N THR A 303 -2.65 8.01 -25.17
CA THR A 303 -1.86 8.98 -25.94
C THR A 303 -1.25 10.03 -25.01
N ASN A 304 -2.04 10.59 -24.09
CA ASN A 304 -1.56 11.57 -23.13
C ASN A 304 -0.46 11.01 -22.24
N LEU A 305 -0.65 9.79 -21.72
CA LEU A 305 0.35 9.15 -20.83
C LEU A 305 1.67 8.86 -21.54
N LYS A 306 1.62 8.41 -22.80
CA LYS A 306 2.83 8.20 -23.61
C LYS A 306 3.59 9.51 -23.88
N GLN A 307 2.89 10.63 -24.08
CA GLN A 307 3.52 11.93 -24.25
C GLN A 307 4.24 12.41 -22.99
N ILE A 308 3.64 12.22 -21.82
CA ILE A 308 4.24 12.59 -20.52
C ILE A 308 5.49 11.75 -20.21
N SER A 309 5.54 10.49 -20.66
CA SER A 309 6.69 9.59 -20.41
C SER A 309 7.91 9.87 -21.32
N ILE A 310 7.77 10.74 -22.34
CA ILE A 310 8.83 11.10 -23.29
C ILE A 310 9.44 12.47 -22.94
N THR A 311 8.80 13.23 -22.05
CA THR A 311 9.25 14.54 -21.57
C THR A 311 9.91 14.43 -20.21
#